data_ee63a8cef80dafeac6e842f10bed22ac
#
_entry.id   ee63a8cef80dafeac6e842f10bed22ac
#
_cell.length_a   1.000
_cell.length_b   1.000
_cell.length_c   1.000
_cell.angle_alpha   90.00
_cell.angle_beta   90.00
_cell.angle_gamma   90.00
#
_symmetry.space_group_name_H-M   'P 1'
#
loop_
_entity.id
_entity.type
_entity.pdbx_description
1 polymer ?
#
loop_
_entity_poly.entity_id
_entity_poly.type
_entity_poly.pdbx_seq_one_letter_code
_entity_poly.pdbx_strand_id
1 'polypeptide(L)'
;MPTTSGHTTAIRASRVIGTEVKDNGGNVIGKVEDLILDKTDNAIMFAVVGFGGVLGMGEKFHPVPWSTLDFDPEFNAYVIPLSKEQLEAAPADSIKDLTKNDGSGIRDKAYDYYKAEPYWH
;
A
#
# COMPACT_ATOMS: atom_id res chain seq x y z
N MET A 1 -0.82 -13.20 20.47
CA MET A 1 -0.12 -12.72 21.68
C MET A 1 0.37 -11.30 21.44
N PRO A 2 0.24 -10.42 22.41
CA PRO A 2 0.81 -9.08 22.25
C PRO A 2 2.33 -9.15 22.16
N THR A 3 2.89 -8.24 21.41
CA THR A 3 4.33 -8.10 21.34
C THR A 3 4.84 -7.44 22.62
N THR A 4 6.16 -7.48 22.81
CA THR A 4 6.79 -6.88 24.00
C THR A 4 6.55 -5.38 24.10
N SER A 5 6.23 -4.72 22.98
CA SER A 5 5.93 -3.28 22.96
C SER A 5 4.47 -2.98 23.29
N GLY A 6 3.67 -4.00 23.56
CA GLY A 6 2.25 -3.83 23.82
C GLY A 6 1.38 -3.86 22.57
N HIS A 7 2.00 -3.93 21.40
CA HIS A 7 1.26 -4.05 20.14
C HIS A 7 0.79 -5.48 19.93
N THR A 8 -0.25 -5.64 19.14
CA THR A 8 -0.76 -6.97 18.78
C THR A 8 -0.42 -7.26 17.33
N THR A 9 -0.51 -8.55 16.97
CA THR A 9 -0.35 -8.95 15.57
C THR A 9 -1.61 -8.70 14.75
N ALA A 10 -2.74 -8.49 15.43
CA ALA A 10 -4.00 -8.17 14.77
C ALA A 10 -4.24 -6.68 14.82
N ILE A 11 -4.73 -6.12 13.71
CA ILE A 11 -5.00 -4.70 13.62
C ILE A 11 -6.30 -4.48 12.84
N ARG A 12 -7.08 -3.51 13.26
CA ARG A 12 -8.28 -3.15 12.52
C ARG A 12 -7.89 -2.41 11.24
N ALA A 13 -8.58 -2.69 10.14
CA ALA A 13 -8.31 -2.02 8.87
C ALA A 13 -8.38 -0.49 9.00
N SER A 14 -9.30 0.01 9.80
CA SER A 14 -9.43 1.46 10.04
C SER A 14 -8.20 2.08 10.69
N ARG A 15 -7.39 1.27 11.36
CA ARG A 15 -6.16 1.74 11.99
C ARG A 15 -4.97 1.65 11.04
N VAL A 16 -5.06 0.80 10.02
CA VAL A 16 -4.04 0.74 8.97
C VAL A 16 -4.10 2.01 8.13
N ILE A 17 -5.31 2.46 7.84
CA ILE A 17 -5.52 3.69 7.08
C ILE A 17 -4.98 4.87 7.90
N GLY A 18 -4.13 5.68 7.28
CA GLY A 18 -3.45 6.78 7.94
C GLY A 18 -2.06 6.46 8.45
N THR A 19 -1.67 5.18 8.43
CA THR A 19 -0.34 4.78 8.89
C THR A 19 0.71 5.25 7.91
N GLU A 20 1.82 5.75 8.42
CA GLU A 20 2.93 6.22 7.59
C GLU A 20 3.58 5.09 6.81
N VAL A 21 4.06 5.43 5.62
CA VAL A 21 4.82 4.51 4.78
C VAL A 21 6.21 5.10 4.57
N LYS A 22 7.22 4.27 4.75
CA LYS A 22 8.63 4.67 4.61
C LYS A 22 9.27 3.92 3.44
N ASP A 23 10.26 4.56 2.84
CA ASP A 23 11.06 3.92 1.82
C ASP A 23 12.15 3.04 2.47
N ASN A 24 13.00 2.43 1.64
CA ASN A 24 14.06 1.55 2.13
C ASN A 24 15.18 2.31 2.87
N GLY A 25 15.20 3.62 2.78
CA GLY A 25 16.14 4.45 3.53
C GLY A 25 15.60 4.98 4.85
N GLY A 26 14.37 4.60 5.20
CA GLY A 26 13.75 5.05 6.44
C GLY A 26 13.07 6.41 6.36
N ASN A 27 12.92 6.96 5.17
CA ASN A 27 12.27 8.26 4.99
C ASN A 27 10.77 8.09 4.84
N VAL A 28 10.00 8.93 5.53
CA VAL A 28 8.55 8.93 5.37
C VAL A 28 8.22 9.50 3.99
N ILE A 29 7.54 8.69 3.18
CA ILE A 29 7.23 9.06 1.80
C ILE A 29 5.74 9.27 1.56
N GLY A 30 4.92 8.83 2.48
CA GLY A 30 3.48 8.96 2.35
C GLY A 30 2.76 8.23 3.45
N LYS A 31 1.52 7.89 3.19
CA LYS A 31 0.70 7.14 4.15
C LYS A 31 -0.29 6.26 3.41
N VAL A 32 -0.81 5.27 4.13
CA VAL A 32 -1.89 4.42 3.61
C VAL A 32 -3.17 5.23 3.58
N GLU A 33 -3.73 5.40 2.41
CA GLU A 33 -4.98 6.17 2.23
C GLU A 33 -6.20 5.28 2.26
N ASP A 34 -6.08 4.03 1.79
CA ASP A 34 -7.20 3.10 1.75
C ASP A 34 -6.68 1.69 1.53
N LEU A 35 -7.58 0.72 1.59
CA LEU A 35 -7.31 -0.67 1.25
C LEU A 35 -8.32 -1.10 0.21
N ILE A 36 -7.86 -1.81 -0.81
CA ILE A 36 -8.75 -2.38 -1.83
C ILE A 36 -8.85 -3.88 -1.58
N LEU A 37 -10.06 -4.33 -1.37
CA LEU A 37 -10.33 -5.73 -1.06
C LEU A 37 -10.82 -6.47 -2.29
N ASP A 38 -10.35 -7.70 -2.44
CA ASP A 38 -10.87 -8.61 -3.44
C ASP A 38 -11.98 -9.43 -2.80
N LYS A 39 -13.22 -9.15 -3.20
CA LYS A 39 -14.38 -9.81 -2.60
C LYS A 39 -14.51 -11.27 -3.01
N THR A 40 -13.92 -11.62 -4.13
CA THR A 40 -13.98 -12.99 -4.64
C THR A 40 -13.07 -13.92 -3.87
N ASP A 41 -11.84 -13.48 -3.64
CA ASP A 41 -10.84 -14.30 -2.97
C ASP A 41 -10.71 -13.99 -1.48
N ASN A 42 -11.50 -13.05 -0.97
CA ASN A 42 -11.44 -12.62 0.43
C ASN A 42 -10.02 -12.21 0.84
N ALA A 43 -9.38 -11.44 -0.01
CA ALA A 43 -8.00 -11.01 0.20
C ALA A 43 -7.88 -9.50 0.10
N ILE A 44 -6.80 -8.96 0.64
CA ILE A 44 -6.45 -7.56 0.44
C ILE A 44 -5.66 -7.49 -0.87
N MET A 45 -6.23 -6.80 -1.86
CA MET A 45 -5.59 -6.67 -3.17
C MET A 45 -4.43 -5.69 -3.09
N PHE A 46 -4.68 -4.49 -2.57
CA PHE A 46 -3.67 -3.44 -2.43
C PHE A 46 -3.84 -2.65 -1.16
N ALA A 47 -2.75 -2.06 -0.70
CA ALA A 47 -2.84 -0.82 0.05
C ALA A 47 -2.76 0.33 -0.94
N VAL A 48 -3.57 1.34 -0.76
CA VAL A 48 -3.53 2.55 -1.59
C VAL A 48 -2.66 3.56 -0.87
N VAL A 49 -1.54 3.93 -1.46
CA VAL A 49 -0.57 4.80 -0.81
C VAL A 49 -0.47 6.12 -1.57
N GLY A 50 -0.62 7.22 -0.86
CA GLY A 50 -0.38 8.54 -1.41
C GLY A 50 1.06 8.94 -1.13
N PHE A 51 1.83 9.18 -2.18
CA PHE A 51 3.21 9.60 -2.04
C PHE A 51 3.35 11.09 -2.30
N GLY A 52 4.18 11.72 -1.49
CA GLY A 52 4.58 13.08 -1.72
C GLY A 52 3.46 14.04 -1.46
N GLY A 53 3.71 15.27 -1.62
CA GLY A 53 2.88 16.26 -1.07
C GLY A 53 2.47 17.36 -1.98
N VAL A 54 2.34 17.17 -3.27
CA VAL A 54 1.77 18.24 -4.04
C VAL A 54 0.27 18.08 -4.03
N LEU A 55 -0.33 18.74 -3.09
CA LEU A 55 -1.77 18.65 -2.89
C LEU A 55 -2.53 19.39 -3.98
N GLY A 56 -3.65 18.82 -4.40
CA GLY A 56 -4.58 19.48 -5.28
C GLY A 56 -4.26 19.43 -6.76
N MET A 57 -3.27 18.69 -7.16
CA MET A 57 -2.85 18.62 -8.56
C MET A 57 -3.10 17.23 -9.13
N GLY A 58 -4.36 16.94 -9.42
CA GLY A 58 -4.69 15.66 -10.03
C GLY A 58 -4.18 14.50 -9.21
N GLU A 59 -4.64 14.40 -7.98
CA GLU A 59 -4.15 13.43 -7.03
C GLU A 59 -4.11 12.04 -7.60
N LYS A 60 -2.95 11.41 -7.52
CA LYS A 60 -2.77 10.03 -7.91
C LYS A 60 -2.34 9.22 -6.73
N PHE A 61 -2.91 8.04 -6.65
CA PHE A 61 -2.64 7.11 -5.56
C PHE A 61 -2.02 5.86 -6.14
N HIS A 62 -1.08 5.29 -5.40
CA HIS A 62 -0.33 4.13 -5.86
C HIS A 62 -0.88 2.86 -5.22
N PRO A 63 -1.42 1.93 -6.02
CA PRO A 63 -1.82 0.65 -5.48
C PRO A 63 -0.57 -0.20 -5.25
N VAL A 64 -0.34 -0.54 -4.01
CA VAL A 64 0.83 -1.34 -3.61
C VAL A 64 0.33 -2.71 -3.17
N PRO A 65 0.82 -3.80 -3.77
CA PRO A 65 0.41 -5.13 -3.33
C PRO A 65 0.61 -5.26 -1.83
N TRP A 66 -0.39 -5.81 -1.16
CA TRP A 66 -0.35 -5.90 0.31
C TRP A 66 0.91 -6.61 0.80
N SER A 67 1.33 -7.66 0.08
CA SER A 67 2.51 -8.44 0.45
C SER A 67 3.82 -7.68 0.33
N THR A 68 3.81 -6.54 -0.35
CA THR A 68 5.03 -5.72 -0.52
C THR A 68 5.32 -4.88 0.72
N LEU A 69 4.32 -4.64 1.54
CA LEU A 69 4.47 -3.81 2.74
C LEU A 69 4.91 -4.65 3.92
N ASP A 70 5.96 -4.21 4.60
CA ASP A 70 6.44 -4.82 5.83
C ASP A 70 6.21 -3.86 6.99
N PHE A 71 5.50 -4.33 8.01
CA PHE A 71 5.24 -3.48 9.17
C PHE A 71 6.46 -3.45 10.08
N ASP A 72 6.89 -2.24 10.43
CA ASP A 72 7.98 -2.03 11.38
C ASP A 72 7.36 -1.62 12.73
N PRO A 73 7.32 -2.53 13.70
CA PRO A 73 6.69 -2.23 14.99
C PRO A 73 7.46 -1.18 15.81
N GLU A 74 8.74 -1.00 15.55
CA GLU A 74 9.53 -0.01 16.26
C GLU A 74 9.09 1.40 15.90
N PHE A 75 8.79 1.64 14.62
CA PHE A 75 8.39 2.96 14.14
C PHE A 75 6.89 3.06 13.89
N ASN A 76 6.16 1.97 14.10
CA ASN A 76 4.72 1.92 13.86
C ASN A 76 4.36 2.42 12.45
N ALA A 77 5.10 1.93 11.47
CA ALA A 77 4.96 2.34 10.07
C ALA A 77 5.17 1.15 9.16
N TYR A 78 4.68 1.26 7.93
CA TYR A 78 4.96 0.26 6.90
C TYR A 78 6.18 0.68 6.09
N VAL A 79 6.99 -0.30 5.70
CA VAL A 79 8.20 -0.06 4.91
C VAL A 79 8.02 -0.74 3.56
N ILE A 80 8.34 -0.01 2.50
CA ILE A 80 8.41 -0.57 1.15
C ILE A 80 9.89 -0.70 0.79
N PRO A 81 10.36 -1.87 0.31
CA PRO A 81 11.78 -2.06 0.04
C PRO A 81 12.19 -1.48 -1.31
N LEU A 82 11.86 -0.24 -1.56
CA LEU A 82 12.17 0.46 -2.80
C LEU A 82 12.58 1.89 -2.47
N SER A 83 13.24 2.54 -3.42
CA SER A 83 13.62 3.94 -3.26
C SER A 83 12.43 4.85 -3.57
N LYS A 84 12.53 6.09 -3.14
CA LYS A 84 11.50 7.09 -3.40
C LYS A 84 11.27 7.25 -4.91
N GLU A 85 12.34 7.27 -5.69
CA GLU A 85 12.24 7.44 -7.14
C GLU A 85 11.51 6.26 -7.79
N GLN A 86 11.77 5.05 -7.32
CA GLN A 86 11.08 3.87 -7.82
C GLN A 86 9.60 3.94 -7.48
N LEU A 87 9.25 4.43 -6.30
CA LEU A 87 7.87 4.54 -5.88
C LEU A 87 7.12 5.61 -6.64
N GLU A 88 7.76 6.74 -6.91
CA GLU A 88 7.14 7.81 -7.70
C GLU A 88 6.84 7.38 -9.13
N ALA A 89 7.64 6.47 -9.68
CA ALA A 89 7.46 5.95 -11.04
C ALA A 89 6.49 4.79 -11.10
N ALA A 90 6.02 4.30 -9.95
CA ALA A 90 5.12 3.13 -9.90
C ALA A 90 3.74 3.47 -10.47
N PRO A 91 2.98 2.43 -10.88
CA PRO A 91 1.61 2.65 -11.37
C PRO A 91 0.78 3.44 -10.37
N ALA A 92 -0.03 4.36 -10.88
CA ALA A 92 -0.87 5.21 -10.06
C ALA A 92 -2.13 5.59 -10.82
N ASP A 93 -3.18 5.91 -10.09
CA ASP A 93 -4.43 6.39 -10.68
C ASP A 93 -5.22 7.16 -9.63
N SER A 94 -6.33 7.77 -10.04
CA SER A 94 -7.24 8.39 -9.08
C SER A 94 -7.86 7.30 -8.20
N ILE A 95 -8.21 7.66 -6.98
CA ILE A 95 -8.67 6.65 -6.03
C ILE A 95 -9.92 5.90 -6.52
N LYS A 96 -10.82 6.59 -7.20
CA LYS A 96 -12.03 5.95 -7.72
C LYS A 96 -11.74 5.02 -8.90
N ASP A 97 -10.65 5.27 -9.64
CA ASP A 97 -10.32 4.45 -10.79
C ASP A 97 -9.59 3.16 -10.43
N LEU A 98 -9.12 3.05 -9.19
CA LEU A 98 -8.42 1.85 -8.74
C LEU A 98 -9.32 0.62 -8.68
N THR A 99 -10.63 0.81 -8.65
CA THR A 99 -11.57 -0.30 -8.63
C THR A 99 -12.29 -0.52 -9.96
N LYS A 100 -11.95 0.24 -11.00
CA LYS A 100 -12.54 0.05 -12.33
C LYS A 100 -12.26 -1.35 -12.86
N ASN A 101 -13.23 -1.91 -13.55
CA ASN A 101 -13.11 -3.23 -14.15
C ASN A 101 -12.62 -4.26 -13.14
N ASP A 102 -13.19 -4.22 -11.94
CA ASP A 102 -12.82 -5.08 -10.82
C ASP A 102 -11.34 -4.91 -10.41
N GLY A 103 -10.73 -3.80 -10.79
CA GLY A 103 -9.35 -3.52 -10.47
C GLY A 103 -8.33 -4.34 -11.23
N SER A 104 -8.77 -5.18 -12.17
CA SER A 104 -7.87 -6.16 -12.79
C SER A 104 -6.72 -5.55 -13.59
N GLY A 105 -6.98 -4.48 -14.33
CA GLY A 105 -5.94 -3.83 -15.13
C GLY A 105 -4.83 -3.24 -14.29
N ILE A 106 -5.20 -2.44 -13.29
CA ILE A 106 -4.22 -1.81 -12.42
C ILE A 106 -3.57 -2.84 -11.49
N ARG A 107 -4.32 -3.88 -11.11
CA ARG A 107 -3.79 -4.97 -10.30
C ARG A 107 -2.61 -5.64 -11.00
N ASP A 108 -2.80 -6.02 -12.25
CA ASP A 108 -1.74 -6.71 -12.99
C ASP A 108 -0.51 -5.83 -13.17
N LYS A 109 -0.70 -4.55 -13.44
CA LYS A 109 0.40 -3.60 -13.57
C LYS A 109 1.15 -3.43 -12.25
N ALA A 110 0.43 -3.28 -11.15
CA ALA A 110 1.05 -3.07 -9.86
C ALA A 110 1.82 -4.31 -9.40
N TYR A 111 1.21 -5.48 -9.52
CA TYR A 111 1.87 -6.71 -9.12
C TYR A 111 3.12 -6.98 -9.94
N ASP A 112 3.07 -6.68 -11.23
CA ASP A 112 4.25 -6.82 -12.10
C ASP A 112 5.35 -5.84 -11.71
N TYR A 113 4.99 -4.59 -11.47
CA TYR A 113 5.95 -3.56 -11.12
C TYR A 113 6.69 -3.88 -9.83
N TYR A 114 5.95 -4.29 -8.81
CA TYR A 114 6.53 -4.62 -7.51
C TYR A 114 7.06 -6.05 -7.43
N LYS A 115 6.88 -6.83 -8.50
CA LYS A 115 7.29 -8.23 -8.57
C LYS A 115 6.71 -9.05 -7.43
N ALA A 116 5.46 -8.75 -7.11
CA ALA A 116 4.74 -9.45 -6.06
C ALA A 116 4.08 -10.70 -6.64
N GLU A 117 4.01 -11.75 -5.83
CA GLU A 117 3.34 -12.97 -6.24
C GLU A 117 1.82 -12.78 -6.23
N PRO A 118 1.14 -13.15 -7.30
CA PRO A 118 -0.33 -13.10 -7.31
C PRO A 118 -0.91 -14.03 -6.24
N TYR A 119 -1.91 -13.53 -5.53
CA TYR A 119 -2.65 -14.38 -4.58
C TYR A 119 -3.82 -15.08 -5.28
N TRP A 120 -4.20 -14.60 -6.44
CA TRP A 120 -5.30 -15.19 -7.22
C TRP A 120 -4.77 -16.26 -8.17
N HIS A 121 -5.65 -17.19 -8.47
CA HIS A 121 -5.30 -18.30 -9.35
C HIS A 121 -6.25 -18.44 -10.52
#